data_0bd50c41ad75001d627ed95680de3f45
#
_entry.id   0bd50c41ad75001d627ed95680de3f45
#
_cell.length_a   1.000
_cell.length_b   1.000
_cell.length_c   1.000
_cell.angle_alpha   90.00
_cell.angle_beta   90.00
_cell.angle_gamma   90.00
#
_symmetry.space_group_name_H-M   'P 1'
#
loop_
_entity.id
_entity.type
_entity.pdbx_description
1 polymer ?
#
loop_
_entity_poly.entity_id
_entity_poly.type
_entity_poly.pdbx_seq_one_letter_code
_entity_poly.pdbx_strand_id
1 'polypeptide(L)'
;MGRSEPFAQPQVLPSDSPPLGSSQNKGEGLGVRAKEPTFLDRWQELEWDDIGMQIRAKTAADVERALGSPRRTLADFMALISPAAEAYLPQMAAEAERLTRQRFGNTIGFYVPLYLSNLCANDCTYCGFSMSNRLKRKTLNAEEIERECLAIKARGFDSVLLVTGEHEHKVGLAYFREVMPIIRRHFSTVGMEVQPLSQAEYAELKTLGLDAVMVYQETYHAPTYARHHLRGNKRDIAWRLATPDRLGRAGIDKIGLGALIGLSSDWRADSYFVAEHLSWLERHHWQSRYSLSFPRLRPCTGGLEPAVVMSDRQLAQLICAWRLFSPTLDLSLSTRESATFRNGAVRLGITQMSAESRTQPGGYAEGDAEELEQFAIHDDRPVGEVAAAVRQAGLQPVFKDWEPFLGR
;
A
#
# COMPACT_ATOMS: atom_id res chain seq x y z
N MET A 1 15.96 -63.52 15.57
CA MET A 1 15.34 -63.66 16.91
C MET A 1 15.62 -62.38 17.65
N GLY A 2 14.66 -61.48 17.81
CA GLY A 2 14.75 -60.24 18.54
C GLY A 2 13.34 -59.73 18.77
N ARG A 3 12.85 -59.88 19.98
CA ARG A 3 11.47 -59.56 20.37
C ARG A 3 11.30 -58.05 20.52
N SER A 4 10.27 -57.51 19.92
CA SER A 4 9.74 -56.15 20.11
C SER A 4 8.93 -56.10 21.40
N GLU A 5 9.28 -55.17 22.31
CA GLU A 5 8.48 -54.79 23.47
C GLU A 5 7.43 -53.73 23.09
N PRO A 6 6.22 -53.77 23.68
CA PRO A 6 5.18 -52.81 23.37
C PRO A 6 5.28 -51.54 24.24
N PHE A 7 5.03 -50.38 23.64
CA PHE A 7 4.91 -49.08 24.30
C PHE A 7 3.74 -49.03 25.27
N ALA A 8 4.01 -48.57 26.50
CA ALA A 8 3.03 -48.39 27.55
C ALA A 8 2.18 -47.13 27.28
N GLN A 9 0.86 -47.25 27.49
CA GLN A 9 -0.08 -46.11 27.45
C GLN A 9 -0.01 -45.29 28.74
N PRO A 10 -0.20 -43.98 28.72
CA PRO A 10 -0.25 -43.17 29.92
C PRO A 10 -1.57 -43.35 30.67
N GLN A 11 -1.49 -43.52 31.97
CA GLN A 11 -2.61 -43.60 32.91
C GLN A 11 -3.30 -42.23 33.08
N VAL A 12 -4.63 -42.22 32.98
CA VAL A 12 -5.50 -41.10 33.31
C VAL A 12 -5.73 -41.08 34.82
N LEU A 13 -5.38 -39.95 35.49
CA LEU A 13 -5.70 -39.70 36.88
C LEU A 13 -7.12 -39.12 36.99
N PRO A 14 -7.89 -39.45 38.05
CA PRO A 14 -9.23 -38.93 38.22
C PRO A 14 -9.22 -37.48 38.73
N SER A 15 -10.14 -36.67 38.18
CA SER A 15 -10.36 -35.27 38.56
C SER A 15 -11.32 -35.21 39.75
N ASP A 16 -10.84 -34.84 40.91
CA ASP A 16 -11.69 -34.36 42.01
C ASP A 16 -11.88 -32.85 41.87
N SER A 17 -13.08 -32.41 41.53
CA SER A 17 -13.50 -31.00 41.60
C SER A 17 -14.63 -30.85 42.61
N PRO A 18 -14.54 -29.96 43.57
CA PRO A 18 -15.64 -29.70 44.51
C PRO A 18 -16.76 -28.85 43.86
N PRO A 19 -18.00 -28.86 44.38
CA PRO A 19 -19.14 -28.20 43.77
C PRO A 19 -19.09 -26.68 43.98
N LEU A 20 -19.43 -25.94 42.93
CA LEU A 20 -19.57 -24.49 42.95
C LEU A 20 -20.76 -24.02 43.80
N GLY A 21 -20.46 -23.34 44.87
CA GLY A 21 -21.44 -22.61 45.68
C GLY A 21 -21.91 -21.35 44.94
N SER A 22 -23.23 -21.16 44.90
CA SER A 22 -23.89 -19.95 44.45
C SER A 22 -23.58 -18.75 45.35
N SER A 23 -22.86 -17.74 44.87
CA SER A 23 -22.86 -16.41 45.45
C SER A 23 -23.29 -15.40 44.41
N GLN A 24 -24.47 -14.85 44.60
CA GLN A 24 -24.90 -13.61 43.98
C GLN A 24 -23.94 -12.50 44.36
N ASN A 25 -23.27 -11.89 43.42
CA ASN A 25 -22.61 -10.61 43.62
C ASN A 25 -23.03 -9.63 42.51
N LYS A 26 -23.79 -8.63 42.96
CA LYS A 26 -24.11 -7.40 42.24
C LYS A 26 -22.84 -6.56 42.13
N GLY A 27 -22.56 -6.08 40.94
CA GLY A 27 -21.52 -5.10 40.72
C GLY A 27 -21.01 -5.12 39.25
N GLU A 28 -21.90 -4.88 38.26
CA GLU A 28 -21.44 -4.52 36.92
C GLU A 28 -20.90 -3.10 36.94
N GLY A 29 -19.63 -2.97 37.24
CA GLY A 29 -18.84 -1.84 36.78
C GLY A 29 -18.64 -2.00 35.29
N LEU A 30 -19.39 -1.28 34.48
CA LEU A 30 -19.06 -1.03 33.05
C LEU A 30 -17.69 -0.37 33.00
N GLY A 31 -16.62 -1.17 33.00
CA GLY A 31 -15.31 -0.73 32.62
C GLY A 31 -15.36 -0.25 31.20
N VAL A 32 -15.38 1.06 31.00
CA VAL A 32 -15.10 1.68 29.70
C VAL A 32 -13.74 1.15 29.28
N ARG A 33 -13.71 0.16 28.36
CA ARG A 33 -12.46 -0.25 27.72
C ARG A 33 -11.86 1.00 27.10
N ALA A 34 -10.71 1.43 27.59
CA ALA A 34 -9.98 2.54 27.01
C ALA A 34 -9.87 2.26 25.49
N LYS A 35 -10.24 3.25 24.68
CA LYS A 35 -10.15 3.16 23.23
C LYS A 35 -8.68 2.88 22.89
N GLU A 36 -8.41 1.79 22.18
CA GLU A 36 -7.05 1.49 21.74
C GLU A 36 -6.51 2.64 20.89
N PRO A 37 -5.29 3.11 21.14
CA PRO A 37 -4.73 4.24 20.41
C PRO A 37 -4.59 3.90 18.93
N THR A 38 -4.71 4.91 18.08
CA THR A 38 -4.49 4.83 16.65
C THR A 38 -3.46 5.88 16.22
N PHE A 39 -2.93 5.78 15.01
CA PHE A 39 -2.03 6.81 14.50
C PHE A 39 -2.68 8.21 14.46
N LEU A 40 -4.00 8.31 14.45
CA LEU A 40 -4.72 9.59 14.54
C LEU A 40 -4.29 10.38 15.80
N ASP A 41 -4.11 9.71 16.95
CA ASP A 41 -3.71 10.35 18.20
C ASP A 41 -2.30 10.95 18.06
N ARG A 42 -1.37 10.21 17.46
CA ARG A 42 -0.01 10.67 17.15
C ARG A 42 0.02 11.79 16.12
N TRP A 43 -0.80 11.69 15.07
CA TRP A 43 -0.88 12.68 14.01
C TRP A 43 -1.32 14.06 14.52
N GLN A 44 -2.21 14.11 15.53
CA GLN A 44 -2.69 15.33 16.15
C GLN A 44 -1.63 16.06 17.00
N GLU A 45 -0.54 15.36 17.38
CA GLU A 45 0.60 15.94 18.12
C GLU A 45 1.64 16.60 17.20
N LEU A 46 1.54 16.40 15.89
CA LEU A 46 2.53 16.83 14.91
C LEU A 46 2.06 18.09 14.17
N GLU A 47 2.90 19.11 14.15
CA GLU A 47 2.63 20.35 13.43
C GLU A 47 3.29 20.31 12.04
N TRP A 48 2.46 20.45 11.01
CA TRP A 48 2.89 20.33 9.60
C TRP A 48 4.00 21.30 9.22
N ASP A 49 3.81 22.59 9.54
CA ASP A 49 4.74 23.66 9.16
C ASP A 49 6.07 23.52 9.88
N ASP A 50 6.05 23.12 11.16
CA ASP A 50 7.24 22.86 11.96
C ASP A 50 8.07 21.71 11.38
N ILE A 51 7.42 20.62 10.97
CA ILE A 51 8.07 19.49 10.28
C ILE A 51 8.74 19.96 8.99
N GLY A 52 8.03 20.73 8.16
CA GLY A 52 8.58 21.30 6.94
C GLY A 52 9.79 22.20 7.19
N MET A 53 9.75 23.03 8.23
CA MET A 53 10.88 23.89 8.63
C MET A 53 12.08 23.05 9.10
N GLN A 54 11.86 22.04 9.96
CA GLN A 54 12.92 21.16 10.47
C GLN A 54 13.61 20.38 9.33
N ILE A 55 12.88 19.93 8.32
CA ILE A 55 13.46 19.24 7.16
C ILE A 55 14.32 20.21 6.35
N ARG A 56 13.85 21.43 6.10
CA ARG A 56 14.60 22.45 5.36
C ARG A 56 15.84 22.96 6.10
N ALA A 57 15.83 22.90 7.42
CA ALA A 57 16.95 23.30 8.26
C ALA A 57 18.09 22.24 8.36
N LYS A 58 17.88 21.03 7.83
CA LYS A 58 18.92 19.99 7.86
C LYS A 58 20.14 20.39 7.04
N THR A 59 21.32 20.07 7.57
CA THR A 59 22.63 20.43 7.01
C THR A 59 23.34 19.24 6.38
N ALA A 60 24.43 19.50 5.68
CA ALA A 60 25.33 18.46 5.15
C ALA A 60 25.81 17.49 6.26
N ALA A 61 26.16 18.03 7.44
CA ALA A 61 26.59 17.21 8.58
C ALA A 61 25.47 16.26 9.09
N ASP A 62 24.20 16.69 9.02
CA ASP A 62 23.05 15.82 9.35
C ASP A 62 22.93 14.67 8.34
N VAL A 63 23.13 14.94 7.05
CA VAL A 63 23.07 13.94 5.99
C VAL A 63 24.22 12.94 6.13
N GLU A 64 25.44 13.41 6.38
CA GLU A 64 26.63 12.55 6.59
C GLU A 64 26.43 11.64 7.80
N ARG A 65 25.89 12.16 8.90
CA ARG A 65 25.53 11.36 10.08
C ARG A 65 24.48 10.30 9.72
N ALA A 66 23.42 10.67 8.99
CA ALA A 66 22.38 9.74 8.58
C ALA A 66 22.92 8.64 7.65
N LEU A 67 23.83 8.96 6.74
CA LEU A 67 24.48 7.98 5.87
C LEU A 67 25.37 7.02 6.66
N GLY A 68 26.10 7.51 7.66
CA GLY A 68 26.96 6.71 8.53
C GLY A 68 26.21 5.88 9.59
N SER A 69 24.92 6.13 9.80
CA SER A 69 24.13 5.43 10.82
C SER A 69 23.81 3.99 10.38
N PRO A 70 24.07 2.98 11.21
CA PRO A 70 23.67 1.59 10.91
C PRO A 70 22.17 1.36 11.04
N ARG A 71 21.49 2.17 11.85
CA ARG A 71 20.03 2.16 12.03
C ARG A 71 19.52 3.59 12.00
N ARG A 72 18.80 3.93 10.96
CA ARG A 72 18.30 5.28 10.72
C ARG A 72 17.00 5.52 11.47
N THR A 73 16.93 6.69 12.08
CA THR A 73 15.77 7.21 12.81
C THR A 73 14.92 8.11 11.93
N LEU A 74 13.77 8.58 12.44
CA LEU A 74 12.96 9.61 11.78
C LEU A 74 13.72 10.91 11.56
N ALA A 75 14.62 11.29 12.49
CA ALA A 75 15.47 12.46 12.33
C ALA A 75 16.50 12.29 11.18
N ASP A 76 17.02 11.07 11.00
CA ASP A 76 17.89 10.74 9.86
C ASP A 76 17.09 10.73 8.55
N PHE A 77 15.84 10.24 8.57
CA PHE A 77 14.97 10.33 7.39
C PHE A 77 14.70 11.78 6.97
N MET A 78 14.44 12.69 7.93
CA MET A 78 14.35 14.13 7.65
C MET A 78 15.59 14.65 6.93
N ALA A 79 16.78 14.25 7.37
CA ALA A 79 18.02 14.65 6.74
C ALA A 79 18.12 14.10 5.31
N LEU A 80 17.79 12.84 5.08
CA LEU A 80 17.88 12.19 3.77
C LEU A 80 16.88 12.73 2.74
N ILE A 81 15.71 13.23 3.16
CA ILE A 81 14.74 13.88 2.26
C ILE A 81 14.93 15.39 2.15
N SER A 82 15.87 15.98 2.88
CA SER A 82 16.12 17.42 2.90
C SER A 82 16.76 17.91 1.59
N PRO A 83 16.71 19.23 1.31
CA PRO A 83 17.46 19.80 0.20
C PRO A 83 18.98 19.57 0.30
N ALA A 84 19.54 19.53 1.52
CA ALA A 84 20.96 19.28 1.73
C ALA A 84 21.41 17.90 1.22
N ALA A 85 20.50 16.90 1.19
CA ALA A 85 20.83 15.56 0.72
C ALA A 85 20.92 15.43 -0.80
N GLU A 86 20.48 16.41 -1.58
CA GLU A 86 20.56 16.37 -3.04
C GLU A 86 21.99 16.21 -3.58
N ALA A 87 22.98 16.77 -2.86
CA ALA A 87 24.40 16.60 -3.19
C ALA A 87 24.93 15.19 -2.94
N TYR A 88 24.28 14.44 -2.04
CA TYR A 88 24.66 13.08 -1.62
C TYR A 88 23.91 11.98 -2.37
N LEU A 89 23.11 12.31 -3.39
CA LEU A 89 22.32 11.34 -4.12
C LEU A 89 23.12 10.14 -4.66
N PRO A 90 24.35 10.29 -5.19
CA PRO A 90 25.14 9.14 -5.62
C PRO A 90 25.46 8.15 -4.48
N GLN A 91 25.82 8.66 -3.29
CA GLN A 91 26.08 7.84 -2.11
C GLN A 91 24.81 7.17 -1.60
N MET A 92 23.68 7.91 -1.56
CA MET A 92 22.37 7.37 -1.21
C MET A 92 21.95 6.24 -2.16
N ALA A 93 22.16 6.43 -3.46
CA ALA A 93 21.82 5.45 -4.49
C ALA A 93 22.63 4.16 -4.35
N ALA A 94 23.94 4.27 -4.16
CA ALA A 94 24.81 3.12 -3.96
C ALA A 94 24.43 2.31 -2.70
N GLU A 95 24.14 2.99 -1.59
CA GLU A 95 23.72 2.34 -0.35
C GLU A 95 22.32 1.75 -0.47
N ALA A 96 21.38 2.43 -1.13
CA ALA A 96 20.03 1.93 -1.38
C ALA A 96 20.07 0.66 -2.25
N GLU A 97 20.86 0.63 -3.32
CA GLU A 97 21.07 -0.56 -4.14
C GLU A 97 21.63 -1.70 -3.31
N ARG A 98 22.69 -1.45 -2.53
CA ARG A 98 23.32 -2.44 -1.66
C ARG A 98 22.33 -3.06 -0.68
N LEU A 99 21.56 -2.24 0.04
CA LEU A 99 20.54 -2.68 1.00
C LEU A 99 19.43 -3.48 0.32
N THR A 100 18.98 -3.03 -0.85
CA THR A 100 17.96 -3.73 -1.62
C THR A 100 18.43 -5.11 -2.03
N ARG A 101 19.67 -5.22 -2.57
CA ARG A 101 20.23 -6.53 -2.96
C ARG A 101 20.42 -7.45 -1.76
N GLN A 102 20.83 -6.90 -0.63
CA GLN A 102 21.00 -7.68 0.60
C GLN A 102 19.67 -8.24 1.13
N ARG A 103 18.56 -7.51 1.00
CA ARG A 103 17.26 -7.87 1.58
C ARG A 103 16.35 -8.62 0.62
N PHE A 104 16.34 -8.24 -0.64
CA PHE A 104 15.40 -8.74 -1.66
C PHE A 104 16.10 -9.51 -2.79
N GLY A 105 17.42 -9.65 -2.73
CA GLY A 105 18.19 -10.26 -3.82
C GLY A 105 18.06 -9.44 -5.11
N ASN A 106 18.06 -10.12 -6.25
CA ASN A 106 17.97 -9.50 -7.57
C ASN A 106 16.55 -9.57 -8.16
N THR A 107 15.52 -9.73 -7.32
CA THR A 107 14.13 -9.89 -7.80
C THR A 107 13.37 -8.58 -7.80
N ILE A 108 12.48 -8.43 -8.79
CA ILE A 108 11.47 -7.39 -8.87
C ILE A 108 10.12 -8.07 -9.07
N GLY A 109 9.23 -7.92 -8.09
CA GLY A 109 7.86 -8.44 -8.16
C GLY A 109 7.03 -7.65 -9.18
N PHE A 110 6.27 -8.35 -10.02
CA PHE A 110 5.35 -7.75 -10.96
C PHE A 110 3.92 -7.99 -10.53
N TYR A 111 3.11 -6.95 -10.57
CA TYR A 111 1.67 -7.00 -10.35
C TYR A 111 0.95 -6.17 -11.40
N VAL A 112 -0.37 -6.35 -11.47
CA VAL A 112 -1.22 -5.61 -12.38
C VAL A 112 -2.49 -5.14 -11.67
N PRO A 113 -2.96 -3.87 -11.88
CA PRO A 113 -4.24 -3.43 -11.35
C PRO A 113 -5.40 -4.02 -12.16
N LEU A 114 -6.41 -4.56 -11.49
CA LEU A 114 -7.69 -4.95 -12.07
C LEU A 114 -8.78 -4.00 -11.55
N TYR A 115 -9.23 -3.12 -12.42
CA TYR A 115 -10.30 -2.18 -12.10
C TYR A 115 -11.66 -2.87 -12.20
N LEU A 116 -12.31 -3.06 -11.05
CA LEU A 116 -13.61 -3.71 -10.96
C LEU A 116 -14.76 -2.72 -11.18
N SER A 117 -14.56 -1.44 -10.82
CA SER A 117 -15.57 -0.40 -10.96
C SER A 117 -14.96 1.00 -10.96
N ASN A 118 -15.51 1.89 -11.80
CA ASN A 118 -15.24 3.33 -11.73
C ASN A 118 -16.38 4.13 -11.06
N LEU A 119 -17.36 3.44 -10.46
CA LEU A 119 -18.44 4.07 -9.72
C LEU A 119 -17.93 4.60 -8.38
N CYS A 120 -18.05 5.90 -8.16
CA CYS A 120 -17.57 6.57 -6.96
C CYS A 120 -18.62 7.52 -6.38
N ALA A 121 -18.75 7.55 -5.05
CA ALA A 121 -19.61 8.48 -4.31
C ALA A 121 -18.83 9.67 -3.72
N ASN A 122 -17.52 9.74 -3.97
CA ASN A 122 -16.68 10.85 -3.53
C ASN A 122 -16.47 11.88 -4.66
N ASP A 123 -16.21 13.12 -4.26
CA ASP A 123 -15.86 14.20 -5.16
C ASP A 123 -14.44 14.68 -4.83
N CYS A 124 -13.45 14.13 -5.56
CA CYS A 124 -12.03 14.41 -5.36
C CYS A 124 -11.47 15.15 -6.58
N THR A 125 -10.84 16.30 -6.38
CA THR A 125 -10.41 17.20 -7.47
C THR A 125 -9.32 16.63 -8.39
N TYR A 126 -8.67 15.54 -8.00
CA TYR A 126 -7.51 14.93 -8.67
C TYR A 126 -7.80 13.56 -9.28
N CYS A 127 -9.05 13.11 -9.28
CA CYS A 127 -9.41 11.75 -9.66
C CYS A 127 -10.42 11.73 -10.79
N GLY A 128 -10.13 11.03 -11.88
CA GLY A 128 -11.06 10.85 -13.00
C GLY A 128 -12.40 10.22 -12.58
N PHE A 129 -12.40 9.38 -11.55
CA PHE A 129 -13.63 8.75 -11.03
C PHE A 129 -14.48 9.65 -10.14
N SER A 130 -14.08 10.92 -9.92
CA SER A 130 -14.86 11.86 -9.12
C SER A 130 -16.33 11.87 -9.53
N MET A 131 -17.24 11.92 -8.55
CA MET A 131 -18.69 11.83 -8.83
C MET A 131 -19.21 12.97 -9.68
N SER A 132 -18.55 14.14 -9.66
CA SER A 132 -18.88 15.30 -10.48
C SER A 132 -18.48 15.16 -11.94
N ASN A 133 -17.56 14.25 -12.27
CA ASN A 133 -17.11 14.00 -13.63
C ASN A 133 -18.18 13.25 -14.44
N ARG A 134 -18.45 13.76 -15.64
CA ARG A 134 -19.39 13.14 -16.60
C ARG A 134 -18.69 12.06 -17.39
N LEU A 135 -18.56 10.87 -16.81
CA LEU A 135 -18.04 9.70 -17.49
C LEU A 135 -19.03 8.53 -17.39
N LYS A 136 -18.93 7.61 -18.31
CA LYS A 136 -19.69 6.36 -18.29
C LYS A 136 -19.26 5.54 -17.06
N ARG A 137 -20.23 5.15 -16.25
CA ARG A 137 -19.97 4.33 -15.06
C ARG A 137 -20.15 2.86 -15.39
N LYS A 138 -19.17 2.05 -14.99
CA LYS A 138 -19.17 0.60 -15.19
C LYS A 138 -18.74 -0.09 -13.90
N THR A 139 -19.45 -1.16 -13.56
CA THR A 139 -19.07 -2.12 -12.52
C THR A 139 -19.13 -3.50 -13.16
N LEU A 140 -18.04 -4.25 -13.07
CA LEU A 140 -17.94 -5.56 -13.68
C LEU A 140 -18.80 -6.57 -12.94
N ASN A 141 -19.52 -7.40 -13.66
CA ASN A 141 -20.21 -8.56 -13.14
C ASN A 141 -19.28 -9.79 -13.11
N ALA A 142 -19.76 -10.92 -12.58
CA ALA A 142 -18.99 -12.15 -12.41
C ALA A 142 -18.38 -12.67 -13.73
N GLU A 143 -19.12 -12.62 -14.84
CA GLU A 143 -18.67 -13.10 -16.14
C GLU A 143 -17.59 -12.17 -16.74
N GLU A 144 -17.76 -10.86 -16.59
CA GLU A 144 -16.78 -9.87 -17.01
C GLU A 144 -15.47 -10.03 -16.23
N ILE A 145 -15.55 -10.24 -14.91
CA ILE A 145 -14.38 -10.48 -14.06
C ILE A 145 -13.65 -11.75 -14.45
N GLU A 146 -14.36 -12.83 -14.74
CA GLU A 146 -13.74 -14.06 -15.24
C GLU A 146 -12.95 -13.82 -16.53
N ARG A 147 -13.52 -13.08 -17.50
CA ARG A 147 -12.83 -12.73 -18.75
C ARG A 147 -11.58 -11.87 -18.50
N GLU A 148 -11.67 -10.87 -17.61
CA GLU A 148 -10.53 -10.05 -17.22
C GLU A 148 -9.42 -10.87 -16.57
N CYS A 149 -9.78 -11.77 -15.63
CA CYS A 149 -8.81 -12.64 -14.97
C CYS A 149 -8.07 -13.54 -16.00
N LEU A 150 -8.79 -14.13 -16.94
CA LEU A 150 -8.19 -14.96 -17.99
C LEU A 150 -7.26 -14.13 -18.89
N ALA A 151 -7.66 -12.92 -19.28
CA ALA A 151 -6.84 -12.02 -20.08
C ALA A 151 -5.55 -11.59 -19.35
N ILE A 152 -5.62 -11.35 -18.05
CA ILE A 152 -4.45 -11.03 -17.19
C ILE A 152 -3.55 -12.27 -17.03
N LYS A 153 -4.11 -13.44 -16.80
CA LYS A 153 -3.34 -14.70 -16.72
C LYS A 153 -2.59 -15.02 -18.01
N ALA A 154 -3.20 -14.75 -19.16
CA ALA A 154 -2.55 -14.93 -20.47
C ALA A 154 -1.30 -14.05 -20.64
N ARG A 155 -1.21 -12.91 -19.92
CA ARG A 155 -0.04 -12.03 -19.84
C ARG A 155 1.02 -12.51 -18.83
N GLY A 156 0.74 -13.59 -18.09
CA GLY A 156 1.67 -14.23 -17.14
C GLY A 156 1.58 -13.73 -15.72
N PHE A 157 0.69 -12.81 -15.37
CA PHE A 157 0.55 -12.31 -14.01
C PHE A 157 -0.09 -13.34 -13.07
N ASP A 158 0.40 -13.38 -11.84
CA ASP A 158 -0.15 -14.17 -10.73
C ASP A 158 -0.43 -13.35 -9.47
N SER A 159 -0.09 -12.05 -9.51
CA SER A 159 -0.39 -11.06 -8.48
C SER A 159 -1.26 -9.96 -9.05
N VAL A 160 -2.40 -9.68 -8.41
CA VAL A 160 -3.39 -8.69 -8.87
C VAL A 160 -3.71 -7.69 -7.76
N LEU A 161 -3.89 -6.42 -8.14
CA LEU A 161 -4.39 -5.36 -7.28
C LEU A 161 -5.79 -4.96 -7.73
N LEU A 162 -6.81 -5.29 -6.94
CA LEU A 162 -8.20 -4.93 -7.21
C LEU A 162 -8.43 -3.45 -6.91
N VAL A 163 -8.98 -2.72 -7.85
CA VAL A 163 -9.22 -1.27 -7.71
C VAL A 163 -10.70 -0.97 -7.97
N THR A 164 -11.29 -0.13 -7.13
CA THR A 164 -12.64 0.41 -7.35
C THR A 164 -12.69 1.91 -7.07
N GLY A 165 -13.66 2.60 -7.65
CA GLY A 165 -14.18 3.81 -7.03
C GLY A 165 -14.81 3.47 -5.67
N GLU A 166 -14.93 4.45 -4.79
CA GLU A 166 -15.47 4.24 -3.45
C GLU A 166 -16.99 4.43 -3.45
N HIS A 167 -17.74 3.33 -3.37
CA HIS A 167 -19.21 3.34 -3.33
C HIS A 167 -19.75 2.14 -2.53
N GLU A 168 -19.97 2.33 -1.23
CA GLU A 168 -20.28 1.29 -0.24
C GLU A 168 -21.45 0.36 -0.63
N HIS A 169 -22.52 0.92 -1.21
CA HIS A 169 -23.73 0.13 -1.54
C HIS A 169 -23.60 -0.71 -2.82
N LYS A 170 -22.74 -0.34 -3.76
CA LYS A 170 -22.62 -1.02 -5.05
C LYS A 170 -21.35 -1.87 -5.18
N VAL A 171 -20.27 -1.42 -4.58
CA VAL A 171 -18.97 -2.10 -4.57
C VAL A 171 -18.43 -2.25 -3.13
N GLY A 172 -19.34 -2.56 -2.21
CA GLY A 172 -19.06 -2.87 -0.81
C GLY A 172 -18.80 -4.36 -0.57
N LEU A 173 -18.86 -4.76 0.71
CA LEU A 173 -18.58 -6.13 1.14
C LEU A 173 -19.42 -7.20 0.41
N ALA A 174 -20.70 -6.92 0.15
CA ALA A 174 -21.58 -7.85 -0.57
C ALA A 174 -21.03 -8.18 -1.98
N TYR A 175 -20.57 -7.17 -2.70
CA TYR A 175 -19.95 -7.34 -4.01
C TYR A 175 -18.64 -8.16 -3.89
N PHE A 176 -17.80 -7.86 -2.91
CA PHE A 176 -16.55 -8.60 -2.72
C PHE A 176 -16.77 -10.06 -2.32
N ARG A 177 -17.83 -10.39 -1.57
CA ARG A 177 -18.20 -11.79 -1.29
C ARG A 177 -18.47 -12.58 -2.56
N GLU A 178 -19.09 -11.94 -3.55
CA GLU A 178 -19.37 -12.57 -4.85
C GLU A 178 -18.12 -12.74 -5.71
N VAL A 179 -17.29 -11.70 -5.81
CA VAL A 179 -16.21 -11.67 -6.80
C VAL A 179 -14.88 -12.24 -6.30
N MET A 180 -14.58 -12.18 -5.01
CA MET A 180 -13.32 -12.70 -4.46
C MET A 180 -13.10 -14.19 -4.76
N PRO A 181 -14.09 -15.10 -4.62
CA PRO A 181 -13.90 -16.49 -4.97
C PRO A 181 -13.57 -16.71 -6.46
N ILE A 182 -14.07 -15.86 -7.35
CA ILE A 182 -13.75 -15.91 -8.78
C ILE A 182 -12.28 -15.55 -8.99
N ILE A 183 -11.87 -14.40 -8.48
CA ILE A 183 -10.52 -13.85 -8.64
C ILE A 183 -9.48 -14.79 -8.02
N ARG A 184 -9.77 -15.34 -6.84
CA ARG A 184 -8.85 -16.21 -6.12
C ARG A 184 -8.54 -17.54 -6.82
N ARG A 185 -9.39 -18.01 -7.73
CA ARG A 185 -9.10 -19.17 -8.58
C ARG A 185 -7.95 -18.93 -9.55
N HIS A 186 -7.72 -17.67 -9.92
CA HIS A 186 -6.74 -17.29 -10.94
C HIS A 186 -5.43 -16.76 -10.37
N PHE A 187 -5.44 -16.13 -9.19
CA PHE A 187 -4.28 -15.42 -8.65
C PHE A 187 -3.88 -15.94 -7.27
N SER A 188 -2.57 -16.14 -7.08
CA SER A 188 -2.01 -16.55 -5.77
C SER A 188 -1.91 -15.38 -4.80
N THR A 189 -1.79 -14.14 -5.31
CA THR A 189 -1.72 -12.94 -4.48
C THR A 189 -2.78 -11.93 -4.92
N VAL A 190 -3.66 -11.55 -3.98
CA VAL A 190 -4.75 -10.60 -4.20
C VAL A 190 -4.63 -9.43 -3.24
N GLY A 191 -4.35 -8.25 -3.78
CA GLY A 191 -4.39 -6.97 -3.05
C GLY A 191 -5.65 -6.18 -3.38
N MET A 192 -5.99 -5.21 -2.54
CA MET A 192 -7.09 -4.26 -2.74
C MET A 192 -6.67 -2.81 -2.54
N GLU A 193 -7.16 -1.93 -3.42
CA GLU A 193 -7.14 -0.47 -3.29
C GLU A 193 -8.57 0.04 -3.50
N VAL A 194 -9.36 0.03 -2.44
CA VAL A 194 -10.79 0.33 -2.43
C VAL A 194 -11.12 1.29 -1.28
N GLN A 195 -12.42 1.60 -1.06
CA GLN A 195 -12.82 2.40 0.09
C GLN A 195 -12.34 1.78 1.42
N PRO A 196 -12.01 2.62 2.42
CA PRO A 196 -11.77 2.14 3.77
C PRO A 196 -12.98 1.38 4.32
N LEU A 197 -12.74 0.19 4.88
CA LEU A 197 -13.75 -0.67 5.47
C LEU A 197 -13.58 -0.73 6.99
N SER A 198 -14.55 -1.35 7.67
CA SER A 198 -14.44 -1.66 9.10
C SER A 198 -13.46 -2.82 9.33
N GLN A 199 -12.98 -2.95 10.58
CA GLN A 199 -12.12 -4.06 10.98
C GLN A 199 -12.76 -5.44 10.72
N ALA A 200 -14.06 -5.58 11.00
CA ALA A 200 -14.78 -6.83 10.80
C ALA A 200 -14.88 -7.20 9.31
N GLU A 201 -15.13 -6.23 8.44
CA GLU A 201 -15.17 -6.45 7.00
C GLU A 201 -13.80 -6.87 6.45
N TYR A 202 -12.71 -6.24 6.91
CA TYR A 202 -11.35 -6.67 6.53
C TYR A 202 -11.03 -8.08 7.03
N ALA A 203 -11.43 -8.43 8.25
CA ALA A 203 -11.23 -9.78 8.78
C ALA A 203 -12.00 -10.83 7.96
N GLU A 204 -13.20 -10.51 7.50
CA GLU A 204 -13.97 -11.38 6.61
C GLU A 204 -13.29 -11.50 5.23
N LEU A 205 -12.88 -10.40 4.62
CA LEU A 205 -12.19 -10.42 3.32
C LEU A 205 -10.88 -11.23 3.38
N LYS A 206 -10.18 -11.20 4.51
CA LYS A 206 -9.02 -12.07 4.73
C LYS A 206 -9.40 -13.56 4.63
N THR A 207 -10.53 -13.96 5.18
CA THR A 207 -11.00 -15.36 5.04
C THR A 207 -11.36 -15.73 3.61
N LEU A 208 -11.71 -14.73 2.78
CA LEU A 208 -11.98 -14.89 1.35
C LEU A 208 -10.70 -14.85 0.49
N GLY A 209 -9.53 -14.72 1.11
CA GLY A 209 -8.24 -14.77 0.43
C GLY A 209 -7.64 -13.39 0.09
N LEU A 210 -8.02 -12.33 0.79
CA LEU A 210 -7.37 -11.03 0.67
C LEU A 210 -6.01 -11.06 1.39
N ASP A 211 -4.92 -10.76 0.67
CA ASP A 211 -3.55 -10.79 1.18
C ASP A 211 -3.04 -9.38 1.55
N ALA A 212 -3.44 -8.36 0.79
CA ALA A 212 -2.90 -7.01 0.94
C ALA A 212 -3.97 -5.92 0.77
N VAL A 213 -3.82 -4.81 1.50
CA VAL A 213 -4.68 -3.63 1.32
C VAL A 213 -3.82 -2.38 1.25
N MET A 214 -4.04 -1.55 0.21
CA MET A 214 -3.41 -0.27 0.00
C MET A 214 -4.43 0.83 0.31
N VAL A 215 -4.12 1.68 1.29
CA VAL A 215 -4.91 2.88 1.59
C VAL A 215 -3.99 4.08 1.63
N TYR A 216 -3.96 4.81 0.52
CA TYR A 216 -3.16 6.03 0.44
C TYR A 216 -3.89 7.17 1.14
N GLN A 217 -3.17 7.88 2.00
CA GLN A 217 -3.70 9.03 2.73
C GLN A 217 -3.90 10.25 1.82
N GLU A 218 -3.26 10.25 0.66
CA GLU A 218 -3.17 11.32 -0.33
C GLU A 218 -2.31 12.49 0.16
N THR A 219 -2.68 13.13 1.26
CA THR A 219 -1.87 14.10 2.01
C THR A 219 -2.21 14.03 3.49
N TYR A 220 -1.23 14.29 4.34
CA TYR A 220 -1.41 14.39 5.79
C TYR A 220 -1.71 15.83 6.25
N HIS A 221 -1.63 16.81 5.34
CA HIS A 221 -1.97 18.20 5.62
C HIS A 221 -3.48 18.39 5.64
N ALA A 222 -4.10 18.52 6.81
CA ALA A 222 -5.55 18.60 6.98
C ALA A 222 -6.24 19.68 6.12
N PRO A 223 -5.72 20.92 6.03
CA PRO A 223 -6.33 21.94 5.17
C PRO A 223 -6.30 21.58 3.68
N THR A 224 -5.21 20.99 3.19
CA THR A 224 -5.10 20.52 1.82
C THR A 224 -6.02 19.33 1.59
N TYR A 225 -6.07 18.37 2.52
CA TYR A 225 -6.97 17.23 2.45
C TYR A 225 -8.44 17.67 2.27
N ALA A 226 -8.91 18.60 3.11
CA ALA A 226 -10.27 19.13 3.05
C ALA A 226 -10.57 19.88 1.74
N ARG A 227 -9.57 20.58 1.18
CA ARG A 227 -9.70 21.30 -0.11
C ARG A 227 -9.93 20.38 -1.29
N HIS A 228 -9.37 19.17 -1.25
CA HIS A 228 -9.39 18.24 -2.37
C HIS A 228 -10.41 17.13 -2.26
N HIS A 229 -11.05 16.95 -1.09
CA HIS A 229 -12.11 15.95 -0.87
C HIS A 229 -13.43 16.68 -0.56
N LEU A 230 -14.18 17.03 -1.61
CA LEU A 230 -15.30 17.96 -1.53
C LEU A 230 -16.60 17.31 -1.03
N ARG A 231 -16.81 16.02 -1.34
CA ARG A 231 -18.02 15.25 -0.99
C ARG A 231 -17.69 13.78 -0.74
N GLY A 232 -18.64 13.08 -0.11
CA GLY A 232 -18.56 11.64 0.17
C GLY A 232 -17.74 11.31 1.43
N ASN A 233 -17.62 10.02 1.72
CA ASN A 233 -17.02 9.50 2.95
C ASN A 233 -15.50 9.75 3.01
N LYS A 234 -14.84 9.93 1.86
CA LYS A 234 -13.40 10.26 1.81
C LYS A 234 -13.08 11.61 2.47
N ARG A 235 -14.06 12.47 2.74
CA ARG A 235 -13.88 13.70 3.54
C ARG A 235 -13.45 13.44 4.98
N ASP A 236 -13.79 12.27 5.52
CA ASP A 236 -13.40 11.90 6.89
C ASP A 236 -11.94 11.47 6.93
N ILE A 237 -11.06 12.46 7.16
CA ILE A 237 -9.61 12.23 7.30
C ILE A 237 -9.28 11.30 8.46
N ALA A 238 -10.02 11.38 9.58
CA ALA A 238 -9.77 10.58 10.76
C ALA A 238 -10.09 9.10 10.51
N TRP A 239 -11.21 8.81 9.84
CA TRP A 239 -11.58 7.46 9.43
C TRP A 239 -10.52 6.85 8.51
N ARG A 240 -10.02 7.64 7.57
CA ARG A 240 -8.99 7.20 6.61
C ARG A 240 -7.63 6.97 7.29
N LEU A 241 -7.18 7.92 8.14
CA LEU A 241 -5.93 7.78 8.92
C LEU A 241 -5.92 6.54 9.82
N ALA A 242 -7.05 6.20 10.44
CA ALA A 242 -7.17 5.02 11.30
C ALA A 242 -7.35 3.70 10.51
N THR A 243 -7.37 3.72 9.18
CA THR A 243 -7.57 2.50 8.38
C THR A 243 -6.42 1.52 8.52
N PRO A 244 -5.13 1.90 8.43
CA PRO A 244 -4.02 0.97 8.62
C PRO A 244 -4.02 0.27 9.99
N ASP A 245 -4.45 0.95 11.06
CA ASP A 245 -4.64 0.32 12.38
C ASP A 245 -5.75 -0.75 12.34
N ARG A 246 -6.88 -0.47 11.66
CA ARG A 246 -7.96 -1.46 11.48
C ARG A 246 -7.49 -2.67 10.68
N LEU A 247 -6.65 -2.46 9.64
CA LEU A 247 -6.04 -3.53 8.86
C LEU A 247 -5.11 -4.40 9.70
N GLY A 248 -4.25 -3.78 10.50
CA GLY A 248 -3.36 -4.50 11.41
C GLY A 248 -4.13 -5.34 12.43
N ARG A 249 -5.20 -4.79 13.04
CA ARG A 249 -6.09 -5.52 13.96
C ARG A 249 -6.87 -6.64 13.28
N ALA A 250 -7.24 -6.48 12.02
CA ALA A 250 -7.87 -7.52 11.22
C ALA A 250 -6.88 -8.61 10.77
N GLY A 251 -5.58 -8.39 11.01
CA GLY A 251 -4.51 -9.33 10.69
C GLY A 251 -4.19 -9.40 9.19
N ILE A 252 -4.38 -8.32 8.43
CA ILE A 252 -4.00 -8.25 7.01
C ILE A 252 -2.49 -8.40 6.87
N ASP A 253 -2.06 -9.27 5.95
CA ASP A 253 -0.66 -9.68 5.85
C ASP A 253 0.25 -8.58 5.30
N LYS A 254 -0.26 -7.73 4.38
CA LYS A 254 0.48 -6.58 3.83
C LYS A 254 -0.37 -5.32 3.83
N ILE A 255 0.16 -4.24 4.38
CA ILE A 255 -0.50 -2.93 4.44
C ILE A 255 0.30 -1.93 3.61
N GLY A 256 -0.35 -1.30 2.65
CA GLY A 256 0.24 -0.29 1.78
C GLY A 256 -0.06 1.12 2.25
N LEU A 257 0.97 1.95 2.34
CA LEU A 257 0.90 3.37 2.67
C LEU A 257 1.34 4.23 1.50
N GLY A 258 1.06 5.52 1.57
CA GLY A 258 1.54 6.49 0.60
C GLY A 258 0.84 7.84 0.64
N ALA A 259 1.43 8.78 -0.08
CA ALA A 259 0.87 10.10 -0.35
C ALA A 259 0.94 10.38 -1.85
N LEU A 260 -0.01 11.19 -2.36
CA LEU A 260 -0.05 11.63 -3.75
C LEU A 260 0.82 12.89 -3.88
N ILE A 261 2.00 12.73 -4.47
CA ILE A 261 2.97 13.81 -4.61
C ILE A 261 2.46 14.84 -5.61
N GLY A 262 2.44 16.09 -5.16
CA GLY A 262 1.90 17.22 -5.92
C GLY A 262 0.51 17.68 -5.45
N LEU A 263 -0.14 16.94 -4.57
CA LEU A 263 -1.42 17.36 -3.98
C LEU A 263 -1.19 18.47 -2.93
N SER A 264 -0.23 18.29 -2.04
CA SER A 264 0.26 19.33 -1.14
C SER A 264 1.45 20.08 -1.74
N SER A 265 1.76 21.25 -1.19
CA SER A 265 2.90 22.08 -1.60
C SER A 265 4.25 21.58 -1.05
N ASP A 266 4.25 20.70 -0.07
CA ASP A 266 5.47 20.15 0.54
C ASP A 266 5.43 18.62 0.60
N TRP A 267 5.95 17.97 -0.44
CA TRP A 267 6.07 16.52 -0.52
C TRP A 267 7.01 15.92 0.53
N ARG A 268 7.97 16.72 1.03
CA ARG A 268 8.89 16.27 2.07
C ARG A 268 8.18 16.11 3.41
N ALA A 269 7.31 17.08 3.75
CA ALA A 269 6.47 16.98 4.93
C ALA A 269 5.53 15.76 4.83
N ASP A 270 4.79 15.58 3.72
CA ASP A 270 3.95 14.39 3.51
C ASP A 270 4.75 13.10 3.67
N SER A 271 5.95 13.03 3.08
CA SER A 271 6.81 11.83 3.20
C SER A 271 7.22 11.55 4.65
N TYR A 272 7.52 12.60 5.45
CA TYR A 272 7.83 12.44 6.86
C TYR A 272 6.62 11.91 7.66
N PHE A 273 5.43 12.43 7.41
CA PHE A 273 4.22 11.92 8.05
C PHE A 273 3.93 10.46 7.68
N VAL A 274 4.20 10.05 6.45
CA VAL A 274 4.15 8.63 6.07
C VAL A 274 5.17 7.82 6.88
N ALA A 275 6.38 8.35 7.13
CA ALA A 275 7.40 7.65 7.91
C ALA A 275 7.03 7.53 9.41
N GLU A 276 6.41 8.55 9.98
CA GLU A 276 5.82 8.49 11.33
C GLU A 276 4.71 7.42 11.39
N HIS A 277 3.83 7.40 10.38
CA HIS A 277 2.74 6.42 10.31
C HIS A 277 3.28 5.00 10.18
N LEU A 278 4.26 4.77 9.30
CA LEU A 278 4.94 3.48 9.18
C LEU A 278 5.56 3.06 10.52
N SER A 279 6.30 3.96 11.18
CA SER A 279 6.95 3.69 12.45
C SER A 279 5.95 3.39 13.57
N TRP A 280 4.78 4.01 13.53
CA TRP A 280 3.66 3.67 14.41
C TRP A 280 3.18 2.25 14.18
N LEU A 281 2.89 1.90 12.94
CA LEU A 281 2.34 0.61 12.55
C LEU A 281 3.33 -0.54 12.82
N GLU A 282 4.62 -0.35 12.53
CA GLU A 282 5.66 -1.35 12.83
C GLU A 282 5.74 -1.68 14.32
N ARG A 283 5.42 -0.72 15.21
CA ARG A 283 5.38 -0.93 16.66
C ARG A 283 4.10 -1.60 17.15
N HIS A 284 2.95 -1.25 16.56
CA HIS A 284 1.64 -1.69 17.06
C HIS A 284 1.09 -2.90 16.30
N HIS A 285 1.52 -3.11 15.05
CA HIS A 285 1.06 -4.17 14.16
C HIS A 285 2.24 -4.87 13.46
N TRP A 286 3.23 -5.27 14.25
CA TRP A 286 4.48 -5.88 13.77
C TRP A 286 4.30 -7.17 12.97
N GLN A 287 3.16 -7.85 13.09
CA GLN A 287 2.82 -9.06 12.34
C GLN A 287 2.53 -8.80 10.87
N SER A 288 2.22 -7.55 10.50
CA SER A 288 1.98 -7.19 9.10
C SER A 288 3.28 -6.76 8.42
N ARG A 289 3.39 -7.03 7.12
CA ARG A 289 4.40 -6.44 6.24
C ARG A 289 3.90 -5.11 5.72
N TYR A 290 4.82 -4.24 5.31
CA TYR A 290 4.46 -2.92 4.81
C TYR A 290 4.98 -2.70 3.40
N SER A 291 4.21 -1.95 2.62
CA SER A 291 4.61 -1.46 1.31
C SER A 291 4.34 0.04 1.19
N LEU A 292 5.09 0.69 0.33
CA LEU A 292 4.95 2.11 0.07
C LEU A 292 4.86 2.41 -1.41
N SER A 293 3.95 3.32 -1.76
CA SER A 293 3.89 3.95 -3.07
C SER A 293 3.91 5.47 -2.90
N PHE A 294 4.54 6.15 -3.84
CA PHE A 294 4.73 7.61 -3.85
C PHE A 294 4.42 8.17 -5.24
N PRO A 295 3.17 7.97 -5.73
CA PRO A 295 2.79 8.39 -7.07
C PRO A 295 2.83 9.92 -7.20
N ARG A 296 3.38 10.41 -8.32
CA ARG A 296 3.24 11.81 -8.70
C ARG A 296 1.86 12.04 -9.31
N LEU A 297 1.27 13.21 -9.05
CA LEU A 297 0.00 13.61 -9.64
C LEU A 297 0.08 13.56 -11.17
N ARG A 298 -0.91 12.97 -11.79
CA ARG A 298 -1.00 12.81 -13.25
C ARG A 298 -2.25 13.50 -13.79
N PRO A 299 -2.25 13.97 -15.03
CA PRO A 299 -3.45 14.48 -15.68
C PRO A 299 -4.60 13.48 -15.61
N CYS A 300 -5.79 13.98 -15.30
CA CYS A 300 -7.05 13.22 -15.28
C CYS A 300 -8.20 14.11 -15.76
N THR A 301 -9.33 13.51 -16.06
CA THR A 301 -10.56 14.27 -16.35
C THR A 301 -10.92 15.17 -15.18
N GLY A 302 -11.16 16.43 -15.44
CA GLY A 302 -11.42 17.45 -14.41
C GLY A 302 -10.18 18.26 -13.99
N GLY A 303 -8.99 17.87 -14.43
CA GLY A 303 -7.70 18.57 -14.40
C GLY A 303 -7.34 19.28 -13.10
N LEU A 304 -6.35 18.79 -12.36
CA LEU A 304 -5.71 19.50 -11.27
C LEU A 304 -4.23 19.69 -11.59
N GLU A 305 -3.77 20.93 -11.59
CA GLU A 305 -2.34 21.22 -11.65
C GLU A 305 -1.69 20.88 -10.29
N PRO A 306 -0.50 20.25 -10.29
CA PRO A 306 0.18 19.91 -9.04
C PRO A 306 0.62 21.19 -8.31
N ALA A 307 0.38 21.23 -6.99
CA ALA A 307 0.84 22.32 -6.12
C ALA A 307 2.38 22.43 -6.06
N VAL A 308 3.07 21.31 -6.30
CA VAL A 308 4.53 21.24 -6.47
C VAL A 308 4.87 20.18 -7.51
N VAL A 309 5.78 20.52 -8.43
CA VAL A 309 6.31 19.57 -9.42
C VAL A 309 7.57 18.92 -8.87
N MET A 310 7.51 17.62 -8.58
CA MET A 310 8.67 16.85 -8.17
C MET A 310 9.48 16.39 -9.41
N SER A 311 10.76 16.74 -9.46
CA SER A 311 11.67 16.27 -10.50
C SER A 311 12.02 14.78 -10.35
N ASP A 312 12.50 14.15 -11.43
CA ASP A 312 13.00 12.76 -11.40
C ASP A 312 14.14 12.58 -10.40
N ARG A 313 15.01 13.60 -10.27
CA ARG A 313 16.11 13.60 -9.30
C ARG A 313 15.58 13.57 -7.85
N GLN A 314 14.55 14.35 -7.55
CA GLN A 314 13.92 14.35 -6.22
C GLN A 314 13.17 13.06 -5.94
N LEU A 315 12.52 12.47 -6.94
CA LEU A 315 11.87 11.16 -6.78
C LEU A 315 12.92 10.06 -6.53
N ALA A 316 14.05 10.09 -7.24
CA ALA A 316 15.17 9.17 -6.97
C ALA A 316 15.73 9.35 -5.55
N GLN A 317 15.88 10.60 -5.07
CA GLN A 317 16.27 10.88 -3.69
C GLN A 317 15.28 10.28 -2.69
N LEU A 318 13.99 10.47 -2.92
CA LEU A 318 12.95 9.93 -2.05
C LEU A 318 12.96 8.40 -2.00
N ILE A 319 13.11 7.72 -3.15
CA ILE A 319 13.24 6.25 -3.23
C ILE A 319 14.45 5.78 -2.41
N CYS A 320 15.60 6.41 -2.59
CA CYS A 320 16.81 6.07 -1.83
C CYS A 320 16.62 6.33 -0.34
N ALA A 321 16.07 7.48 0.05
CA ALA A 321 15.80 7.81 1.46
C ALA A 321 14.91 6.77 2.14
N TRP A 322 13.84 6.33 1.48
CA TRP A 322 12.96 5.28 1.99
C TRP A 322 13.70 3.94 2.18
N ARG A 323 14.52 3.53 1.21
CA ARG A 323 15.29 2.29 1.33
C ARG A 323 16.31 2.35 2.47
N LEU A 324 16.93 3.50 2.65
CA LEU A 324 17.88 3.70 3.74
C LEU A 324 17.18 3.69 5.10
N PHE A 325 16.00 4.32 5.21
CA PHE A 325 15.22 4.41 6.45
C PHE A 325 14.62 3.06 6.86
N SER A 326 13.95 2.38 5.94
CA SER A 326 13.32 1.06 6.19
C SER A 326 13.81 0.03 5.16
N PRO A 327 14.90 -0.72 5.49
CA PRO A 327 15.49 -1.69 4.56
C PRO A 327 14.60 -2.87 4.19
N THR A 328 13.55 -3.14 4.94
CA THR A 328 12.61 -4.27 4.72
C THR A 328 11.32 -3.87 4.03
N LEU A 329 11.12 -2.57 3.79
CA LEU A 329 9.92 -2.03 3.19
C LEU A 329 9.82 -2.39 1.70
N ASP A 330 8.67 -2.88 1.26
CA ASP A 330 8.38 -2.99 -0.17
C ASP A 330 8.18 -1.60 -0.78
N LEU A 331 8.93 -1.27 -1.83
CA LEU A 331 8.77 -0.01 -2.57
C LEU A 331 8.20 -0.30 -3.95
N SER A 332 7.03 0.25 -4.23
CA SER A 332 6.30 0.03 -5.48
C SER A 332 6.41 1.21 -6.44
N LEU A 333 6.66 0.93 -7.71
CA LEU A 333 6.72 1.92 -8.78
C LEU A 333 5.71 1.57 -9.89
N SER A 334 4.73 2.45 -10.08
CA SER A 334 3.65 2.22 -11.03
C SER A 334 3.97 2.74 -12.44
N THR A 335 3.08 2.43 -13.40
CA THR A 335 3.10 2.94 -14.78
C THR A 335 2.80 4.44 -14.90
N ARG A 336 2.59 5.16 -13.78
CA ARG A 336 2.52 6.63 -13.77
C ARG A 336 3.82 7.27 -14.20
N GLU A 337 4.95 6.61 -13.96
CA GLU A 337 6.27 7.11 -14.29
C GLU A 337 6.70 6.71 -15.70
N SER A 338 7.56 7.54 -16.33
CA SER A 338 8.06 7.26 -17.68
C SER A 338 8.90 5.98 -17.74
N ALA A 339 8.90 5.33 -18.90
CA ALA A 339 9.74 4.16 -19.17
C ALA A 339 11.22 4.42 -18.84
N THR A 340 11.74 5.58 -19.22
CA THR A 340 13.13 5.99 -18.96
C THR A 340 13.43 6.07 -17.46
N PHE A 341 12.56 6.75 -16.69
CA PHE A 341 12.74 6.84 -15.23
C PHE A 341 12.64 5.45 -14.58
N ARG A 342 11.66 4.64 -14.95
CA ARG A 342 11.43 3.31 -14.38
C ARG A 342 12.62 2.37 -14.63
N ASN A 343 13.21 2.40 -15.82
CA ASN A 343 14.39 1.61 -16.15
C ASN A 343 15.63 1.99 -15.31
N GLY A 344 15.78 3.28 -14.95
CA GLY A 344 16.84 3.74 -14.05
C GLY A 344 16.54 3.43 -12.57
N ALA A 345 15.31 3.72 -12.13
CA ALA A 345 14.90 3.62 -10.73
C ALA A 345 14.85 2.19 -10.20
N VAL A 346 14.69 1.18 -11.08
CA VAL A 346 14.57 -0.24 -10.70
C VAL A 346 15.77 -0.74 -9.87
N ARG A 347 16.94 -0.11 -10.00
CA ARG A 347 18.14 -0.43 -9.21
C ARG A 347 18.24 0.33 -7.88
N LEU A 348 17.52 1.45 -7.72
CA LEU A 348 17.70 2.37 -6.59
C LEU A 348 17.04 1.92 -5.27
N GLY A 349 16.16 0.92 -5.31
CA GLY A 349 15.46 0.50 -4.09
C GLY A 349 14.09 -0.12 -4.35
N ILE A 350 13.62 -0.08 -5.57
CA ILE A 350 12.33 -0.64 -5.96
C ILE A 350 12.33 -2.16 -5.81
N THR A 351 11.22 -2.71 -5.31
CA THR A 351 11.01 -4.15 -5.14
C THR A 351 9.81 -4.66 -5.92
N GLN A 352 8.86 -3.78 -6.25
CA GLN A 352 7.65 -4.13 -6.98
C GLN A 352 7.35 -3.11 -8.07
N MET A 353 6.82 -3.57 -9.19
CA MET A 353 6.40 -2.73 -10.32
C MET A 353 5.08 -3.22 -10.90
N SER A 354 4.18 -2.28 -11.24
CA SER A 354 3.08 -2.61 -12.15
C SER A 354 3.58 -2.55 -13.60
N ALA A 355 3.00 -3.35 -14.48
CA ALA A 355 3.30 -3.33 -15.91
C ALA A 355 2.02 -3.54 -16.72
N GLU A 356 1.97 -3.00 -17.95
CA GLU A 356 0.83 -3.10 -18.86
C GLU A 356 -0.51 -2.74 -18.17
N SER A 357 -0.48 -1.68 -17.29
CA SER A 357 -1.64 -1.30 -16.50
C SER A 357 -2.75 -0.73 -17.38
N ARG A 358 -4.00 -1.10 -17.06
CA ARG A 358 -5.22 -0.45 -17.54
C ARG A 358 -5.90 0.21 -16.35
N THR A 359 -6.32 1.46 -16.51
CA THR A 359 -6.88 2.27 -15.41
C THR A 359 -8.40 2.40 -15.47
N GLN A 360 -9.06 1.48 -16.20
CA GLN A 360 -10.50 1.42 -16.40
C GLN A 360 -11.05 -0.01 -16.22
N PRO A 361 -12.34 -0.16 -15.84
CA PRO A 361 -13.01 -1.46 -15.79
C PRO A 361 -13.15 -2.10 -17.18
N GLY A 362 -12.74 -3.38 -17.33
CA GLY A 362 -12.84 -4.13 -18.58
C GLY A 362 -11.68 -3.92 -19.55
N GLY A 363 -10.61 -3.26 -19.13
CA GLY A 363 -9.52 -2.83 -20.02
C GLY A 363 -8.63 -3.95 -20.57
N TYR A 364 -8.64 -5.15 -19.97
CA TYR A 364 -7.79 -6.26 -20.45
C TYR A 364 -8.47 -7.18 -21.44
N ALA A 365 -9.76 -7.41 -21.33
CA ALA A 365 -10.53 -8.30 -22.20
C ALA A 365 -11.29 -7.55 -23.30
N GLU A 366 -11.80 -6.35 -23.01
CA GLU A 366 -12.64 -5.59 -23.94
C GLU A 366 -11.86 -4.52 -24.71
N GLY A 367 -10.64 -4.18 -24.25
CA GLY A 367 -9.79 -3.15 -24.87
C GLY A 367 -9.95 -1.77 -24.22
N ASP A 368 -9.24 -0.80 -24.79
CA ASP A 368 -9.16 0.54 -24.22
C ASP A 368 -10.43 1.35 -24.49
N ALA A 369 -10.94 1.97 -23.42
CA ALA A 369 -12.00 2.97 -23.45
C ALA A 369 -11.54 4.16 -22.59
N GLU A 370 -10.77 5.09 -23.20
CA GLU A 370 -10.15 6.26 -22.52
C GLU A 370 -11.16 7.05 -21.67
N GLU A 371 -12.42 7.11 -22.10
CA GLU A 371 -13.50 7.77 -21.37
C GLU A 371 -13.83 7.16 -20.00
N LEU A 372 -13.27 5.99 -19.67
CA LEU A 372 -13.49 5.27 -18.41
C LEU A 372 -12.30 5.37 -17.46
N GLU A 373 -11.19 6.00 -17.85
CA GLU A 373 -9.92 5.99 -17.12
C GLU A 373 -9.93 6.84 -15.84
N GLN A 374 -9.19 6.37 -14.83
CA GLN A 374 -8.96 7.11 -13.60
C GLN A 374 -7.95 8.25 -13.77
N PHE A 375 -6.87 7.98 -14.48
CA PHE A 375 -5.78 8.91 -14.82
C PHE A 375 -4.96 8.35 -15.97
N ALA A 376 -4.23 9.25 -16.67
CA ALA A 376 -3.33 8.85 -17.74
C ALA A 376 -2.08 8.12 -17.23
N ILE A 377 -1.73 7.01 -17.85
CA ILE A 377 -0.45 6.31 -17.63
C ILE A 377 0.65 6.93 -18.50
N HIS A 378 1.93 6.72 -18.14
CA HIS A 378 3.07 7.25 -18.88
C HIS A 378 3.94 6.14 -19.48
N ASP A 379 3.92 4.93 -18.89
CA ASP A 379 4.59 3.75 -19.43
C ASP A 379 3.52 2.72 -19.81
N ASP A 380 3.18 2.68 -21.08
CA ASP A 380 2.18 1.81 -21.68
C ASP A 380 2.76 0.51 -22.29
N ARG A 381 4.10 0.30 -22.12
CA ARG A 381 4.79 -0.86 -22.67
C ARG A 381 4.14 -2.18 -22.24
N PRO A 382 4.08 -3.16 -23.16
CA PRO A 382 3.72 -4.53 -22.82
C PRO A 382 4.60 -5.10 -21.71
N VAL A 383 4.06 -6.00 -20.89
CA VAL A 383 4.78 -6.60 -19.76
C VAL A 383 6.09 -7.27 -20.18
N GLY A 384 6.14 -7.88 -21.37
CA GLY A 384 7.35 -8.49 -21.93
C GLY A 384 8.52 -7.52 -22.09
N GLU A 385 8.24 -6.29 -22.53
CA GLU A 385 9.25 -5.24 -22.71
C GLU A 385 9.75 -4.72 -21.36
N VAL A 386 8.84 -4.50 -20.40
CA VAL A 386 9.21 -4.09 -19.04
C VAL A 386 10.07 -5.17 -18.36
N ALA A 387 9.69 -6.44 -18.52
CA ALA A 387 10.46 -7.58 -18.01
C ALA A 387 11.85 -7.67 -18.66
N ALA A 388 11.96 -7.40 -19.98
CA ALA A 388 13.25 -7.36 -20.66
C ALA A 388 14.13 -6.23 -20.13
N ALA A 389 13.58 -5.03 -19.90
CA ALA A 389 14.31 -3.91 -19.32
C ALA A 389 14.83 -4.23 -17.89
N VAL A 390 14.03 -4.91 -17.07
CA VAL A 390 14.45 -5.39 -15.74
C VAL A 390 15.62 -6.37 -15.85
N ARG A 391 15.57 -7.33 -16.79
CA ARG A 391 16.69 -8.26 -17.03
C ARG A 391 17.95 -7.55 -17.52
N GLN A 392 17.83 -6.55 -18.41
CA GLN A 392 18.95 -5.72 -18.86
C GLN A 392 19.61 -4.94 -17.72
N ALA A 393 18.84 -4.57 -16.68
CA ALA A 393 19.39 -3.98 -15.47
C ALA A 393 20.08 -5.00 -14.53
N GLY A 394 20.19 -6.27 -14.92
CA GLY A 394 20.79 -7.35 -14.11
C GLY A 394 19.85 -7.91 -13.05
N LEU A 395 18.55 -7.70 -13.18
CA LEU A 395 17.54 -8.10 -12.22
C LEU A 395 16.59 -9.15 -12.81
N GLN A 396 15.86 -9.85 -11.95
CA GLN A 396 14.93 -10.91 -12.31
C GLN A 396 13.48 -10.46 -12.09
N PRO A 397 12.65 -10.36 -13.15
CA PRO A 397 11.21 -10.13 -12.99
C PRO A 397 10.56 -11.38 -12.42
N VAL A 398 9.72 -11.22 -11.40
CA VAL A 398 8.98 -12.28 -10.70
C VAL A 398 7.49 -11.98 -10.79
N PHE A 399 6.73 -12.88 -11.36
CA PHE A 399 5.29 -12.71 -11.58
C PHE A 399 4.43 -13.34 -10.49
N LYS A 400 5.02 -14.29 -9.74
CA LYS A 400 4.36 -14.97 -8.63
C LYS A 400 5.13 -14.64 -7.36
N ASP A 401 4.46 -14.02 -6.41
CA ASP A 401 4.98 -13.84 -5.06
C ASP A 401 4.93 -15.19 -4.32
N TRP A 402 5.62 -15.29 -3.19
CA TRP A 402 5.58 -16.53 -2.44
C TRP A 402 4.16 -16.79 -1.90
N GLU A 403 3.77 -18.05 -1.87
CA GLU A 403 2.40 -18.44 -1.53
C GLU A 403 2.17 -18.39 -0.02
N PRO A 404 1.06 -17.75 0.43
CA PRO A 404 0.73 -17.66 1.86
C PRO A 404 0.46 -19.00 2.55
N PHE A 405 0.28 -20.11 1.79
CA PHE A 405 -0.05 -21.41 2.36
C PHE A 405 1.06 -22.02 3.22
N LEU A 406 2.31 -21.56 3.08
CA LEU A 406 3.41 -22.02 3.95
C LEU A 406 3.28 -21.54 5.40
N GLY A 407 2.35 -20.65 5.69
CA GLY A 407 2.03 -20.15 7.02
C GLY A 407 0.64 -20.54 7.54
N ARG A 408 -0.08 -21.41 6.83
CA ARG A 408 -1.43 -21.89 7.24
C ARG A 408 -1.37 -23.30 7.76
#